data_3d4851eb0da769f712e6648d78cc3c71
#
_entry.id   3d4851eb0da769f712e6648d78cc3c71
#
_cell.length_a   1.000
_cell.length_b   1.000
_cell.length_c   1.000
_cell.angle_alpha   90.00
_cell.angle_beta   90.00
_cell.angle_gamma   90.00
#
_symmetry.space_group_name_H-M   'P 1'
#
loop_
_entity.id
_entity.type
_entity.pdbx_description
1 polymer ?
#
loop_
_entity_poly.entity_id
_entity_poly.type
_entity_poly.pdbx_seq_one_letter_code
_entity_poly.pdbx_strand_id
1 'polypeptide(L)'
;PRSTLFPYTTLFRSGTMTSARPDFTDAKIEFTVDVNSINTDNEMRDNHLKNDDFFNAEKFPQMKFTSLMFKKLSNNKYELTGNLTIRDITKQVKFDVVYGGATTDPWGNQKAGFKATTSINRLEYGLKWNSLTEAGGAVVGKDVQITINASFTKAK
;
A
#
# COMPACT_ATOMS: atom_id res chain seq x y z
N PRO A 1 7.02 -1.96 -2.53
CA PRO A 1 5.79 -1.22 -2.68
C PRO A 1 6.07 0.22 -3.11
N ARG A 2 5.22 0.75 -3.95
CA ARG A 2 5.29 2.15 -4.37
C ARG A 2 3.95 2.83 -4.16
N SER A 3 3.98 3.97 -3.51
CA SER A 3 2.92 4.95 -3.62
C SER A 3 3.52 6.20 -4.24
N THR A 4 2.76 6.88 -5.09
CA THR A 4 3.26 8.03 -5.84
C THR A 4 2.60 9.31 -5.34
N LEU A 5 3.06 9.85 -4.22
CA LEU A 5 2.79 11.24 -3.84
C LEU A 5 3.67 12.19 -4.67
N PHE A 6 4.89 11.78 -4.81
CA PHE A 6 5.87 12.34 -5.71
C PHE A 6 6.44 11.18 -6.53
N PRO A 7 7.03 11.42 -7.70
CA PRO A 7 7.63 10.33 -8.48
C PRO A 7 8.54 9.46 -7.59
N TYR A 8 8.28 8.15 -7.60
CA TYR A 8 9.14 7.16 -6.93
C TYR A 8 9.23 7.26 -5.40
N THR A 9 8.14 7.64 -4.73
CA THR A 9 8.06 7.52 -3.27
C THR A 9 7.99 6.05 -2.87
N THR A 10 8.89 5.63 -1.99
CA THR A 10 8.99 4.25 -1.51
C THR A 10 8.78 4.20 0.00
N LEU A 11 8.05 3.17 0.46
CA LEU A 11 7.84 2.90 1.89
C LEU A 11 8.09 1.43 2.17
N PHE A 12 8.61 1.14 3.37
CA PHE A 12 8.78 -0.22 3.86
C PHE A 12 7.49 -0.73 4.50
N ARG A 13 7.17 -2.00 4.24
CA ARG A 13 5.97 -2.65 4.80
C ARG A 13 6.27 -4.07 5.26
N SER A 14 5.40 -4.57 6.12
CA SER A 14 5.29 -5.98 6.45
C SER A 14 3.84 -6.43 6.35
N GLY A 15 3.62 -7.71 6.05
CA GLY A 15 2.27 -8.22 5.89
C GLY A 15 2.18 -9.71 6.06
N THR A 16 0.96 -10.17 6.29
CA THR A 16 0.60 -11.58 6.41
C THR A 16 -0.58 -11.90 5.52
N MET A 17 -0.59 -13.12 5.01
CA MET A 17 -1.71 -13.67 4.26
C MET A 17 -2.01 -15.05 4.81
N THR A 18 -3.25 -15.28 5.21
CA THR A 18 -3.73 -16.57 5.70
C THR A 18 -4.74 -17.11 4.71
N SER A 19 -4.51 -18.31 4.19
CA SER A 19 -5.42 -18.97 3.27
C SER A 19 -5.33 -20.48 3.44
N ALA A 20 -6.47 -21.16 3.47
CA ALA A 20 -6.57 -22.60 3.49
C ALA A 20 -6.80 -23.19 2.09
N ARG A 21 -7.25 -22.36 1.15
CA ARG A 21 -7.57 -22.81 -0.23
C ARG A 21 -6.41 -22.54 -1.19
N PRO A 22 -6.14 -23.47 -2.11
CA PRO A 22 -5.08 -23.25 -3.11
C PRO A 22 -5.31 -22.07 -4.04
N ASP A 23 -6.57 -21.68 -4.24
CA ASP A 23 -6.94 -20.56 -5.11
C ASP A 23 -6.98 -19.22 -4.37
N PHE A 24 -6.68 -19.20 -3.06
CA PHE A 24 -6.65 -18.02 -2.19
C PHE A 24 -8.01 -17.31 -2.00
N THR A 25 -9.13 -17.93 -2.41
CA THR A 25 -10.44 -17.25 -2.32
C THR A 25 -10.94 -17.02 -0.90
N ASP A 26 -10.34 -17.67 0.09
CA ASP A 26 -10.60 -17.47 1.52
C ASP A 26 -9.52 -16.61 2.20
N ALA A 27 -8.66 -15.98 1.44
CA ALA A 27 -7.51 -15.29 2.00
C ALA A 27 -7.89 -14.14 2.92
N LYS A 28 -7.20 -14.06 4.05
CA LYS A 28 -7.19 -12.92 4.96
C LYS A 28 -5.84 -12.25 4.86
N ILE A 29 -5.84 -10.97 4.57
CA ILE A 29 -4.63 -10.20 4.29
C ILE A 29 -4.59 -9.02 5.23
N GLU A 30 -3.46 -8.86 5.90
CA GLU A 30 -3.17 -7.71 6.73
C GLU A 30 -1.77 -7.21 6.42
N PHE A 31 -1.61 -5.89 6.35
CA PHE A 31 -0.28 -5.32 6.27
C PHE A 31 -0.19 -3.99 7.02
N THR A 32 1.03 -3.67 7.41
CA THR A 32 1.38 -2.39 8.00
C THR A 32 2.48 -1.74 7.19
N VAL A 33 2.45 -0.42 7.14
CA VAL A 33 3.44 0.39 6.43
C VAL A 33 4.11 1.30 7.44
N ASP A 34 5.44 1.28 7.47
CA ASP A 34 6.23 2.16 8.33
C ASP A 34 6.35 3.53 7.68
N VAL A 35 5.65 4.52 8.22
CA VAL A 35 5.66 5.88 7.68
C VAL A 35 7.05 6.51 7.75
N ASN A 36 7.83 6.19 8.78
CA ASN A 36 9.20 6.71 8.90
C ASN A 36 10.16 6.18 7.83
N SER A 37 9.78 5.11 7.13
CA SER A 37 10.59 4.53 6.05
C SER A 37 10.43 5.25 4.71
N ILE A 38 9.60 6.29 4.65
CA ILE A 38 9.34 7.02 3.40
C ILE A 38 10.63 7.53 2.78
N ASN A 39 10.80 7.30 1.49
CA ASN A 39 12.00 7.68 0.75
C ASN A 39 11.62 8.17 -0.65
N THR A 40 11.93 9.42 -0.93
CA THR A 40 11.73 10.07 -2.23
C THR A 40 13.05 10.50 -2.86
N ASP A 41 14.18 10.05 -2.28
CA ASP A 41 15.54 10.46 -2.65
C ASP A 41 15.80 11.97 -2.44
N ASN A 42 15.05 12.58 -1.51
CA ASN A 42 15.21 13.96 -1.12
C ASN A 42 14.86 14.10 0.37
N GLU A 43 15.88 14.36 1.19
CA GLU A 43 15.73 14.38 2.65
C GLU A 43 14.77 15.46 3.12
N MET A 44 14.81 16.66 2.55
CA MET A 44 13.91 17.74 2.92
C MET A 44 12.45 17.37 2.64
N ARG A 45 12.20 16.77 1.48
CA ARG A 45 10.86 16.31 1.11
C ARG A 45 10.41 15.16 2.00
N ASP A 46 11.29 14.21 2.31
CA ASP A 46 10.97 13.09 3.20
C ASP A 46 10.58 13.60 4.59
N ASN A 47 11.32 14.55 5.13
CA ASN A 47 11.01 15.16 6.42
C ASN A 47 9.68 15.91 6.39
N HIS A 48 9.37 16.60 5.31
CA HIS A 48 8.10 17.30 5.13
C HIS A 48 6.94 16.30 5.08
N LEU A 49 7.10 15.18 4.36
CA LEU A 49 6.08 14.12 4.30
C LEU A 49 5.81 13.48 5.66
N LYS A 50 6.79 13.44 6.54
CA LYS A 50 6.65 12.87 7.89
C LYS A 50 6.01 13.83 8.89
N ASN A 51 5.91 15.12 8.58
CA ASN A 51 5.33 16.07 9.50
C ASN A 51 3.80 16.15 9.40
N ASP A 52 3.18 17.04 10.19
CA ASP A 52 1.72 17.12 10.30
C ASP A 52 1.02 17.60 9.02
N ASP A 53 1.75 18.23 8.10
CA ASP A 53 1.19 18.60 6.80
C ASP A 53 0.77 17.38 5.98
N PHE A 54 1.40 16.23 6.23
CA PHE A 54 1.12 14.97 5.53
C PHE A 54 0.82 13.83 6.51
N PHE A 55 1.78 12.93 6.71
CA PHE A 55 1.53 11.68 7.43
C PHE A 55 1.60 11.80 8.95
N ASN A 56 2.26 12.82 9.46
CA ASN A 56 2.47 12.99 10.90
C ASN A 56 3.00 11.72 11.56
N ALA A 57 4.22 11.32 11.15
CA ALA A 57 4.82 10.05 11.58
C ALA A 57 5.05 9.96 13.08
N GLU A 58 5.26 11.10 13.75
CA GLU A 58 5.43 11.13 15.20
C GLU A 58 4.18 10.63 15.92
N LYS A 59 3.01 11.03 15.47
CA LYS A 59 1.73 10.67 16.07
C LYS A 59 1.14 9.40 15.46
N PHE A 60 1.38 9.18 14.17
CA PHE A 60 0.85 8.05 13.39
C PHE A 60 1.99 7.34 12.65
N PRO A 61 2.79 6.54 13.35
CA PRO A 61 4.00 5.92 12.75
C PRO A 61 3.69 4.82 11.75
N GLN A 62 2.46 4.33 11.69
CA GLN A 62 2.08 3.24 10.80
C GLN A 62 0.79 3.51 10.05
N MET A 63 0.74 3.09 8.79
CA MET A 63 -0.50 2.87 8.07
C MET A 63 -0.87 1.40 8.19
N LYS A 64 -2.18 1.07 8.14
CA LYS A 64 -2.66 -0.31 8.31
C LYS A 64 -3.70 -0.65 7.26
N PHE A 65 -3.68 -1.90 6.84
CA PHE A 65 -4.70 -2.46 5.97
C PHE A 65 -5.17 -3.80 6.50
N THR A 66 -6.49 -3.99 6.51
CA THR A 66 -7.13 -5.25 6.89
C THR A 66 -8.15 -5.64 5.82
N SER A 67 -8.00 -6.82 5.24
CA SER A 67 -8.89 -7.27 4.18
C SER A 67 -10.31 -7.58 4.70
N LEU A 68 -11.28 -7.33 3.84
CA LEU A 68 -12.68 -7.75 4.01
C LEU A 68 -13.03 -8.87 3.05
N MET A 69 -12.51 -8.83 1.82
CA MET A 69 -12.79 -9.82 0.79
C MET A 69 -11.64 -9.90 -0.21
N PHE A 70 -11.32 -11.11 -0.63
CA PHE A 70 -10.38 -11.38 -1.71
C PHE A 70 -11.07 -12.20 -2.78
N LYS A 71 -11.61 -11.51 -3.79
CA LYS A 71 -12.45 -12.10 -4.82
C LYS A 71 -11.63 -12.49 -6.05
N LYS A 72 -11.75 -13.73 -6.47
CA LYS A 72 -11.12 -14.20 -7.71
C LYS A 72 -11.97 -13.78 -8.91
N LEU A 73 -11.37 -13.09 -9.86
CA LEU A 73 -12.02 -12.62 -11.09
C LEU A 73 -11.70 -13.50 -12.29
N SER A 74 -10.48 -14.02 -12.37
CA SER A 74 -10.01 -14.91 -13.44
C SER A 74 -8.82 -15.73 -12.91
N ASN A 75 -8.13 -16.48 -13.76
CA ASN A 75 -7.05 -17.38 -13.33
C ASN A 75 -5.97 -16.72 -12.50
N ASN A 76 -5.61 -15.47 -12.83
CA ASN A 76 -4.54 -14.74 -12.14
C ASN A 76 -4.95 -13.36 -11.66
N LYS A 77 -6.24 -13.02 -11.72
CA LYS A 77 -6.75 -11.70 -11.33
C LYS A 77 -7.70 -11.80 -10.15
N TYR A 78 -7.50 -10.91 -9.18
CA TYR A 78 -8.30 -10.82 -7.97
C TYR A 78 -8.68 -9.37 -7.70
N GLU A 79 -9.73 -9.19 -6.91
CA GLU A 79 -10.11 -7.90 -6.34
C GLU A 79 -10.01 -8.00 -4.83
N LEU A 80 -9.18 -7.15 -4.23
CA LEU A 80 -8.99 -7.10 -2.78
C LEU A 80 -9.72 -5.88 -2.23
N THR A 81 -10.71 -6.13 -1.40
CA THR A 81 -11.43 -5.08 -0.68
C THR A 81 -11.03 -5.12 0.78
N GLY A 82 -10.77 -3.96 1.36
CA GLY A 82 -10.41 -3.88 2.77
C GLY A 82 -10.41 -2.46 3.30
N ASN A 83 -10.08 -2.34 4.57
CA ASN A 83 -10.00 -1.07 5.27
C ASN A 83 -8.56 -0.58 5.34
N LEU A 84 -8.31 0.58 4.77
CA LEU A 84 -7.01 1.25 4.81
C LEU A 84 -7.08 2.41 5.80
N THR A 85 -6.19 2.40 6.76
CA THR A 85 -6.05 3.46 7.76
C THR A 85 -4.77 4.24 7.49
N ILE A 86 -4.92 5.53 7.22
CA ILE A 86 -3.83 6.49 7.11
C ILE A 86 -4.07 7.57 8.14
N ARG A 87 -3.06 7.88 8.95
CA ARG A 87 -3.22 8.69 10.15
C ARG A 87 -4.29 8.04 11.05
N ASP A 88 -5.36 8.76 11.36
CA ASP A 88 -6.48 8.27 12.18
C ASP A 88 -7.76 8.03 11.37
N ILE A 89 -7.67 8.08 10.04
CA ILE A 89 -8.84 7.92 9.17
C ILE A 89 -8.78 6.57 8.47
N THR A 90 -9.87 5.80 8.59
CA THR A 90 -10.04 4.50 7.97
C THR A 90 -11.11 4.58 6.89
N LYS A 91 -10.78 4.11 5.70
CA LYS A 91 -11.72 4.02 4.58
C LYS A 91 -11.60 2.70 3.87
N GLN A 92 -12.71 2.23 3.31
CA GLN A 92 -12.72 1.04 2.48
C GLN A 92 -12.12 1.35 1.12
N VAL A 93 -11.18 0.51 0.70
CA VAL A 93 -10.52 0.62 -0.61
C VAL A 93 -10.57 -0.71 -1.34
N LYS A 94 -10.41 -0.64 -2.67
CA LYS A 94 -10.29 -1.83 -3.54
C LYS A 94 -8.97 -1.78 -4.27
N PHE A 95 -8.27 -2.92 -4.25
CA PHE A 95 -7.05 -3.11 -5.04
C PHE A 95 -7.35 -4.08 -6.18
N ASP A 96 -6.85 -3.77 -7.37
CA ASP A 96 -6.71 -4.74 -8.45
C ASP A 96 -5.45 -5.55 -8.19
N VAL A 97 -5.58 -6.87 -8.14
CA VAL A 97 -4.48 -7.76 -7.79
C VAL A 97 -4.21 -8.74 -8.93
N VAL A 98 -2.94 -8.86 -9.29
CA VAL A 98 -2.47 -9.86 -10.23
C VAL A 98 -1.61 -10.87 -9.48
N TYR A 99 -1.98 -12.14 -9.58
CA TYR A 99 -1.19 -13.24 -9.04
C TYR A 99 -0.08 -13.58 -10.03
N GLY A 100 1.16 -13.48 -9.60
CA GLY A 100 2.33 -13.73 -10.43
C GLY A 100 2.83 -15.19 -10.42
N GLY A 101 2.16 -16.06 -9.68
CA GLY A 101 2.53 -17.47 -9.58
C GLY A 101 3.23 -17.85 -8.29
N ALA A 102 3.48 -19.14 -8.13
CA ALA A 102 4.19 -19.71 -6.99
C ALA A 102 5.48 -20.35 -7.46
N THR A 103 6.51 -20.23 -6.63
CA THR A 103 7.82 -20.84 -6.87
C THR A 103 8.34 -21.47 -5.59
N THR A 104 9.30 -22.38 -5.73
CA THR A 104 10.06 -22.91 -4.60
C THR A 104 11.50 -22.42 -4.72
N ASP A 105 12.00 -21.79 -3.66
CA ASP A 105 13.37 -21.29 -3.66
C ASP A 105 14.39 -22.44 -3.47
N PRO A 106 15.71 -22.17 -3.62
CA PRO A 106 16.73 -23.22 -3.46
C PRO A 106 16.77 -23.85 -2.07
N TRP A 107 16.18 -23.22 -1.07
CA TRP A 107 16.12 -23.74 0.31
C TRP A 107 14.81 -24.46 0.63
N GLY A 108 13.95 -24.68 -0.37
CA GLY A 108 12.69 -25.40 -0.22
C GLY A 108 11.51 -24.58 0.25
N ASN A 109 11.65 -23.25 0.34
CA ASN A 109 10.55 -22.36 0.73
C ASN A 109 9.61 -22.12 -0.45
N GLN A 110 8.32 -22.31 -0.22
CA GLN A 110 7.29 -21.98 -1.22
C GLN A 110 6.93 -20.50 -1.12
N LYS A 111 6.91 -19.82 -2.25
CA LYS A 111 6.61 -18.39 -2.34
C LYS A 111 5.51 -18.13 -3.35
N ALA A 112 4.66 -17.16 -3.05
CA ALA A 112 3.63 -16.68 -3.95
C ALA A 112 3.78 -15.18 -4.15
N GLY A 113 3.78 -14.72 -5.40
CA GLY A 113 3.95 -13.34 -5.77
C GLY A 113 2.63 -12.68 -6.19
N PHE A 114 2.42 -11.44 -5.75
CA PHE A 114 1.24 -10.65 -6.10
C PHE A 114 1.64 -9.21 -6.40
N LYS A 115 0.90 -8.59 -7.31
CA LYS A 115 0.99 -7.15 -7.57
C LYS A 115 -0.39 -6.53 -7.36
N ALA A 116 -0.49 -5.59 -6.43
CA ALA A 116 -1.73 -4.90 -6.12
C ALA A 116 -1.61 -3.42 -6.48
N THR A 117 -2.64 -2.87 -7.09
CA THR A 117 -2.69 -1.46 -7.48
C THR A 117 -4.02 -0.84 -7.08
N THR A 118 -3.97 0.42 -6.65
CA THR A 118 -5.16 1.24 -6.42
C THR A 118 -4.81 2.72 -6.51
N SER A 119 -5.82 3.55 -6.49
CA SER A 119 -5.68 5.00 -6.39
C SER A 119 -6.55 5.49 -5.25
N ILE A 120 -6.02 6.39 -4.42
CA ILE A 120 -6.75 7.00 -3.32
C ILE A 120 -6.68 8.52 -3.44
N ASN A 121 -7.66 9.20 -2.85
CA ASN A 121 -7.62 10.64 -2.68
C ASN A 121 -7.01 10.95 -1.30
N ARG A 122 -5.80 11.50 -1.28
CA ARG A 122 -5.08 11.79 -0.04
C ARG A 122 -5.81 12.77 0.88
N LEU A 123 -6.61 13.66 0.30
CA LEU A 123 -7.36 14.66 1.07
C LEU A 123 -8.39 14.01 1.99
N GLU A 124 -8.94 12.87 1.59
CA GLU A 124 -9.91 12.11 2.39
C GLU A 124 -9.29 11.46 3.63
N TYR A 125 -7.96 11.37 3.68
CA TYR A 125 -7.20 10.83 4.81
C TYR A 125 -6.53 11.92 5.66
N GLY A 126 -6.87 13.17 5.43
CA GLY A 126 -6.30 14.28 6.19
C GLY A 126 -4.93 14.74 5.73
N LEU A 127 -4.44 14.27 4.60
CA LEU A 127 -3.18 14.71 4.00
C LEU A 127 -3.43 15.96 3.16
N LYS A 128 -3.71 17.07 3.81
CA LYS A 128 -4.35 18.24 3.20
C LYS A 128 -3.39 19.27 2.64
N TRP A 129 -2.10 19.16 2.97
CA TRP A 129 -1.15 20.18 2.50
C TRP A 129 -1.19 20.29 0.98
N ASN A 130 -1.26 21.51 0.51
CA ASN A 130 -1.24 21.80 -0.90
C ASN A 130 -0.69 23.22 -1.09
N SER A 131 0.19 23.37 -2.08
CA SER A 131 0.69 24.66 -2.50
C SER A 131 0.33 24.85 -3.97
N LEU A 132 -0.06 26.06 -4.33
CA LEU A 132 -0.38 26.38 -5.71
C LEU A 132 0.88 26.85 -6.44
N THR A 133 0.99 26.49 -7.72
CA THR A 133 1.97 27.08 -8.62
C THR A 133 1.55 28.50 -8.99
N GLU A 134 2.45 29.27 -9.56
CA GLU A 134 2.14 30.62 -10.08
C GLU A 134 0.99 30.61 -11.09
N ALA A 135 0.82 29.52 -11.82
CA ALA A 135 -0.27 29.35 -12.77
C ALA A 135 -1.58 28.87 -12.12
N GLY A 136 -1.62 28.72 -10.78
CA GLY A 136 -2.79 28.26 -10.07
C GLY A 136 -2.95 26.72 -10.01
N GLY A 137 -1.99 25.96 -10.54
CA GLY A 137 -1.99 24.49 -10.45
C GLY A 137 -1.48 24.00 -9.09
N ALA A 138 -1.90 22.83 -8.67
CA ALA A 138 -1.43 22.20 -7.44
C ALA A 138 0.00 21.64 -7.60
N VAL A 139 0.85 21.87 -6.58
CA VAL A 139 2.20 21.29 -6.52
C VAL A 139 2.14 19.78 -6.24
N VAL A 140 1.15 19.33 -5.46
CA VAL A 140 0.95 17.94 -5.08
C VAL A 140 -0.45 17.51 -5.51
N GLY A 141 -0.54 16.46 -6.32
CA GLY A 141 -1.82 15.92 -6.76
C GLY A 141 -2.64 15.36 -5.60
N LYS A 142 -3.95 15.41 -5.73
CA LYS A 142 -4.87 14.83 -4.73
C LYS A 142 -4.94 13.31 -4.84
N ASP A 143 -4.77 12.75 -6.03
CA ASP A 143 -4.85 11.33 -6.28
C ASP A 143 -3.46 10.70 -6.15
N VAL A 144 -3.39 9.67 -5.32
CA VAL A 144 -2.16 8.92 -5.06
C VAL A 144 -2.33 7.52 -5.61
N GLN A 145 -1.48 7.14 -6.55
CA GLN A 145 -1.44 5.78 -7.03
C GLN A 145 -0.56 4.92 -6.13
N ILE A 146 -1.10 3.79 -5.69
CA ILE A 146 -0.41 2.84 -4.83
C ILE A 146 -0.15 1.58 -5.63
N THR A 147 1.11 1.15 -5.66
CA THR A 147 1.52 -0.14 -6.25
C THR A 147 2.26 -0.94 -5.20
N ILE A 148 1.80 -2.17 -4.95
CA ILE A 148 2.40 -3.07 -3.97
C ILE A 148 2.86 -4.32 -4.71
N ASN A 149 4.16 -4.60 -4.65
CA ASN A 149 4.72 -5.88 -5.10
C ASN A 149 5.01 -6.70 -3.86
N ALA A 150 4.32 -7.82 -3.71
CA ALA A 150 4.41 -8.66 -2.52
C ALA A 150 4.85 -10.07 -2.88
N SER A 151 5.73 -10.62 -2.08
CA SER A 151 6.09 -12.04 -2.12
C SER A 151 5.85 -12.61 -0.73
N PHE A 152 4.97 -13.58 -0.63
CA PHE A 152 4.68 -14.27 0.61
C PHE A 152 5.42 -15.61 0.62
N THR A 153 6.10 -15.87 1.73
CA THR A 153 6.72 -17.16 1.97
C THR A 153 5.77 -17.98 2.83
N LYS A 154 5.49 -19.22 2.39
CA LYS A 154 4.61 -20.11 3.14
C LYS A 154 5.26 -20.47 4.46
N ALA A 155 4.51 -20.35 5.55
CA ALA A 155 4.94 -20.79 6.87
C ALA A 155 5.07 -22.30 6.90
N LYS A 156 6.09 -22.78 7.58
CA LYS A 156 6.33 -24.21 7.77
C LYS A 156 5.50 -24.77 8.90
#